data_c6132667f599e750d831d50b99253122
#
_entry.id   c6132667f599e750d831d50b99253122
#
_cell.length_a   1.000
_cell.length_b   1.000
_cell.length_c   1.000
_cell.angle_alpha   90.00
_cell.angle_beta   90.00
_cell.angle_gamma   90.00
#
_symmetry.space_group_name_H-M   'P 1'
#
loop_
_entity.id
_entity.type
_entity.pdbx_description
1 polymer ?
#
loop_
_entity_poly.entity_id
_entity_poly.type
_entity_poly.pdbx_seq_one_letter_code
_entity_poly.pdbx_strand_id
1 'polypeptide(L)'
;LNKNLNNIKLLEIKFFSNLVSGSFNTADKVSRKLKVSGKINTLYNLPKYILKIKNKDFRGSLEVFKNQKLFFNIDDLNNLIKFWINETDNSQNDLSGNYYNVSSVHELLILENFYNSNELIKIADLIYKNNNLNSHELLLLAGFYFRVDNFAKSKEIIKTKLPSQFDKINIINDFSNENNIFNKIQNLKFILASKVYNFVNEDISKINETYSYQKILLEFSLFLEPRMDIAKYALAEIYNFEKTYEKAIKILDSIPEKSFFSLAGNLKKLTIIKTSGKDVQYKSLLFKIKNIWPDNKFILYSLASYYKSKSKYQMSIKIHKKILDNYESNDNDLFLYASNLDKIGKWKEARVLFLQLLKKNPEDTYTLNYVSYKLALKNKDLDLALDLIKKALVLDPDNGYFLDTLGWVEYKRNNYNSAVYFLEKSVSILPRSAEVINHLGDCYLMLNRKKEAVFEWNKALKYETDKNIIKKIKAKITKYGHLL
;
A
#
# COMPACT_ATOMS: atom_id res chain seq x y z
N LEU A 1 -3.49 31.43 38.62
CA LEU A 1 -4.25 31.16 37.38
C LEU A 1 -3.40 30.43 36.33
N ASN A 2 -2.17 30.85 36.01
CA ASN A 2 -1.30 30.23 35.00
C ASN A 2 -0.89 28.78 35.34
N LYS A 3 -0.65 28.45 36.58
CA LYS A 3 -0.28 27.08 37.04
C LYS A 3 -1.44 26.09 36.87
N ASN A 4 -2.68 26.51 37.10
CA ASN A 4 -3.88 25.70 36.88
C ASN A 4 -4.18 25.50 35.41
N LEU A 5 -4.01 26.53 34.56
CA LEU A 5 -4.18 26.44 33.09
C LEU A 5 -3.17 25.48 32.46
N ASN A 6 -1.92 25.49 32.88
CA ASN A 6 -0.89 24.56 32.43
C ASN A 6 -1.21 23.12 32.84
N ASN A 7 -1.73 22.89 34.03
CA ASN A 7 -2.16 21.55 34.47
C ASN A 7 -3.35 21.02 33.68
N ILE A 8 -4.30 21.86 33.28
CA ILE A 8 -5.45 21.47 32.45
C ILE A 8 -4.99 21.11 31.04
N LYS A 9 -4.13 21.91 30.41
CA LYS A 9 -3.56 21.57 29.08
C LYS A 9 -2.80 20.25 29.09
N LEU A 10 -2.02 19.96 30.13
CA LEU A 10 -1.34 18.68 30.29
C LEU A 10 -2.32 17.51 30.44
N LEU A 11 -3.43 17.69 31.14
CA LEU A 11 -4.48 16.68 31.25
C LEU A 11 -5.17 16.44 29.89
N GLU A 12 -5.44 17.49 29.10
CA GLU A 12 -5.99 17.36 27.75
C GLU A 12 -5.03 16.58 26.83
N ILE A 13 -3.75 16.94 26.80
CA ILE A 13 -2.73 16.18 26.03
C ILE A 13 -2.69 14.72 26.49
N LYS A 14 -2.70 14.47 27.80
CA LYS A 14 -2.70 13.11 28.35
C LYS A 14 -3.98 12.35 27.97
N PHE A 15 -5.13 13.01 27.95
CA PHE A 15 -6.39 12.41 27.55
C PHE A 15 -6.33 11.95 26.10
N PHE A 16 -5.97 12.84 25.17
CA PHE A 16 -5.88 12.52 23.73
C PHE A 16 -4.81 11.47 23.45
N SER A 17 -3.65 11.56 24.09
CA SER A 17 -2.60 10.54 23.97
C SER A 17 -3.10 9.14 24.38
N ASN A 18 -3.87 9.04 25.45
CA ASN A 18 -4.46 7.77 25.88
C ASN A 18 -5.57 7.27 24.94
N LEU A 19 -6.38 8.17 24.35
CA LEU A 19 -7.36 7.78 23.33
C LEU A 19 -6.67 7.20 22.10
N VAL A 20 -5.68 7.91 21.56
CA VAL A 20 -4.93 7.54 20.35
C VAL A 20 -4.13 6.25 20.54
N SER A 21 -3.78 5.89 21.78
CA SER A 21 -3.05 4.66 22.11
C SER A 21 -3.95 3.51 22.59
N GLY A 22 -5.28 3.63 22.50
CA GLY A 22 -6.22 2.60 22.95
C GLY A 22 -6.28 2.40 24.46
N SER A 23 -5.65 3.29 25.25
CA SER A 23 -5.61 3.19 26.73
C SER A 23 -6.90 3.75 27.38
N PHE A 24 -8.07 3.21 27.00
CA PHE A 24 -9.39 3.76 27.35
C PHE A 24 -9.67 3.82 28.86
N ASN A 25 -9.18 2.85 29.64
CA ASN A 25 -9.29 2.90 31.11
C ASN A 25 -8.57 4.13 31.73
N THR A 26 -7.39 4.46 31.18
CA THR A 26 -6.62 5.63 31.64
C THR A 26 -7.25 6.91 31.11
N ALA A 27 -7.74 6.91 29.87
CA ALA A 27 -8.46 8.04 29.29
C ALA A 27 -9.73 8.39 30.09
N ASP A 28 -10.51 7.40 30.55
CA ASP A 28 -11.69 7.63 31.39
C ASP A 28 -11.32 8.28 32.74
N LYS A 29 -10.25 7.81 33.40
CA LYS A 29 -9.77 8.43 34.65
C LYS A 29 -9.35 9.88 34.43
N VAL A 30 -8.70 10.19 33.33
CA VAL A 30 -8.27 11.58 32.98
C VAL A 30 -9.48 12.43 32.59
N SER A 31 -10.45 11.89 31.85
CA SER A 31 -11.68 12.61 31.46
C SER A 31 -12.50 13.09 32.66
N ARG A 32 -12.60 12.25 33.72
CA ARG A 32 -13.29 12.63 34.95
C ARG A 32 -12.62 13.83 35.63
N LYS A 33 -11.28 13.87 35.64
CA LYS A 33 -10.52 15.03 36.19
C LYS A 33 -10.76 16.29 35.36
N LEU A 34 -10.79 16.17 34.02
CA LEU A 34 -11.08 17.29 33.14
C LEU A 34 -12.49 17.86 33.35
N LYS A 35 -13.50 16.97 33.52
CA LYS A 35 -14.88 17.40 33.82
C LYS A 35 -14.99 18.15 35.13
N VAL A 36 -14.34 17.67 36.18
CA VAL A 36 -14.28 18.36 37.50
C VAL A 36 -13.62 19.74 37.37
N SER A 37 -12.68 19.92 36.44
CA SER A 37 -12.06 21.22 36.19
C SER A 37 -12.90 22.17 35.30
N GLY A 38 -14.16 21.83 35.00
CA GLY A 38 -15.10 22.68 34.23
C GLY A 38 -14.95 22.59 32.72
N LYS A 39 -14.11 21.67 32.21
CA LYS A 39 -13.97 21.47 30.76
C LYS A 39 -15.12 20.63 30.21
N ILE A 40 -15.77 21.14 29.16
CA ILE A 40 -16.87 20.46 28.47
C ILE A 40 -16.39 20.10 27.06
N ASN A 41 -16.30 18.78 26.79
CA ASN A 41 -16.05 18.22 25.47
C ASN A 41 -16.77 16.87 25.37
N THR A 42 -17.53 16.67 24.32
CA THR A 42 -18.28 15.43 24.08
C THR A 42 -17.37 14.21 24.02
N LEU A 43 -16.14 14.37 23.50
CA LEU A 43 -15.12 13.30 23.47
C LEU A 43 -14.75 12.76 24.85
N TYR A 44 -14.92 13.54 25.93
CA TYR A 44 -14.63 13.05 27.28
C TYR A 44 -15.59 11.94 27.74
N ASN A 45 -16.69 11.74 27.04
CA ASN A 45 -17.61 10.64 27.27
C ASN A 45 -17.23 9.36 26.51
N LEU A 46 -16.42 9.44 25.47
CA LEU A 46 -16.09 8.30 24.61
C LEU A 46 -15.45 7.12 25.36
N PRO A 47 -14.46 7.30 26.24
CA PRO A 47 -13.91 6.17 27.00
C PRO A 47 -14.95 5.46 27.85
N LYS A 48 -15.85 6.19 28.51
CA LYS A 48 -16.93 5.61 29.31
C LYS A 48 -17.88 4.78 28.46
N TYR A 49 -18.24 5.26 27.25
CA TYR A 49 -19.05 4.54 26.29
C TYR A 49 -18.40 3.22 25.86
N ILE A 50 -17.15 3.29 25.46
CA ILE A 50 -16.35 2.12 25.03
C ILE A 50 -16.26 1.07 26.15
N LEU A 51 -15.97 1.50 27.38
CA LEU A 51 -15.87 0.62 28.54
C LEU A 51 -17.18 -0.07 28.88
N LYS A 52 -18.31 0.63 28.75
CA LYS A 52 -19.63 0.04 28.98
C LYS A 52 -19.93 -1.06 27.95
N ILE A 53 -19.67 -0.82 26.66
CA ILE A 53 -19.80 -1.84 25.62
C ILE A 53 -18.85 -3.03 25.89
N LYS A 54 -17.58 -2.77 26.24
CA LYS A 54 -16.62 -3.82 26.58
C LYS A 54 -17.09 -4.71 27.72
N ASN A 55 -17.74 -4.13 28.71
CA ASN A 55 -18.29 -4.81 29.88
C ASN A 55 -19.70 -5.38 29.65
N LYS A 56 -20.23 -5.32 28.41
CA LYS A 56 -21.58 -5.77 28.04
C LYS A 56 -22.74 -4.98 28.69
N ASP A 57 -22.46 -3.79 29.26
CA ASP A 57 -23.49 -2.86 29.74
C ASP A 57 -24.05 -2.05 28.56
N PHE A 58 -24.75 -2.74 27.65
CA PHE A 58 -25.25 -2.15 26.41
C PHE A 58 -26.34 -1.08 26.67
N ARG A 59 -27.30 -1.33 27.58
CA ARG A 59 -28.31 -0.35 27.98
C ARG A 59 -27.67 0.91 28.58
N GLY A 60 -26.71 0.73 29.49
CA GLY A 60 -25.98 1.85 30.07
C GLY A 60 -25.08 2.60 29.08
N SER A 61 -24.65 1.97 27.97
CA SER A 61 -23.89 2.68 26.93
C SER A 61 -24.76 3.69 26.16
N LEU A 62 -26.01 3.36 25.88
CA LEU A 62 -26.96 4.26 25.19
C LEU A 62 -27.20 5.59 25.92
N GLU A 63 -27.10 5.59 27.26
CA GLU A 63 -27.30 6.80 28.06
C GLU A 63 -26.09 7.75 28.03
N VAL A 64 -24.93 7.29 27.56
CA VAL A 64 -23.69 8.10 27.57
C VAL A 64 -23.73 9.25 26.58
N PHE A 65 -24.32 9.03 25.40
CA PHE A 65 -24.38 10.00 24.30
C PHE A 65 -25.80 10.42 23.93
N LYS A 66 -26.73 10.37 24.88
CA LYS A 66 -28.09 10.81 24.63
C LYS A 66 -28.08 12.26 24.12
N ASN A 67 -28.55 12.47 22.88
CA ASN A 67 -28.62 13.77 22.21
C ASN A 67 -27.26 14.46 21.98
N GLN A 68 -26.14 13.74 21.89
CA GLN A 68 -24.80 14.29 21.64
C GLN A 68 -24.21 13.74 20.33
N LYS A 69 -23.51 14.59 19.57
CA LYS A 69 -22.82 14.20 18.34
C LYS A 69 -21.31 14.02 18.59
N LEU A 70 -20.72 13.09 17.87
CA LEU A 70 -19.26 12.87 17.80
C LEU A 70 -18.73 13.14 16.39
N PHE A 71 -17.44 13.00 16.21
CA PHE A 71 -16.76 13.11 14.91
C PHE A 71 -17.09 11.93 13.95
N PHE A 72 -17.71 10.87 14.44
CA PHE A 72 -18.27 9.77 13.66
C PHE A 72 -19.75 9.57 14.02
N ASN A 73 -20.48 8.81 13.19
CA ASN A 73 -21.90 8.60 13.40
C ASN A 73 -22.16 7.64 14.55
N ILE A 74 -22.21 8.17 15.77
CA ILE A 74 -22.49 7.39 17.00
C ILE A 74 -23.91 6.80 17.01
N ASP A 75 -24.83 7.41 16.27
CA ASP A 75 -26.23 6.95 16.21
C ASP A 75 -26.32 5.60 15.49
N ASP A 76 -25.46 5.33 14.50
CA ASP A 76 -25.40 4.01 13.85
C ASP A 76 -25.02 2.91 14.85
N LEU A 77 -24.04 3.16 15.73
CA LEU A 77 -23.70 2.20 16.79
C LEU A 77 -24.82 2.04 17.80
N ASN A 78 -25.46 3.15 18.20
CA ASN A 78 -26.59 3.12 19.13
C ASN A 78 -27.79 2.37 18.53
N ASN A 79 -28.05 2.52 17.23
CA ASN A 79 -29.11 1.79 16.55
C ASN A 79 -28.82 0.29 16.49
N LEU A 80 -27.60 -0.14 16.22
CA LEU A 80 -27.21 -1.55 16.27
C LEU A 80 -27.36 -2.11 17.71
N ILE A 81 -26.98 -1.34 18.74
CA ILE A 81 -27.18 -1.75 20.13
C ILE A 81 -28.66 -1.89 20.48
N LYS A 82 -29.51 -0.92 20.07
CA LYS A 82 -30.96 -0.98 20.27
C LYS A 82 -31.53 -2.18 19.53
N PHE A 83 -31.14 -2.40 18.29
CA PHE A 83 -31.58 -3.53 17.50
C PHE A 83 -31.25 -4.86 18.18
N TRP A 84 -30.01 -5.03 18.66
CA TRP A 84 -29.61 -6.19 19.47
C TRP A 84 -30.46 -6.37 20.73
N ILE A 85 -30.71 -5.29 21.50
CA ILE A 85 -31.54 -5.36 22.71
C ILE A 85 -32.96 -5.80 22.39
N ASN A 86 -33.56 -5.24 21.32
CA ASN A 86 -34.92 -5.60 20.90
C ASN A 86 -34.97 -7.08 20.49
N GLU A 87 -33.99 -7.58 19.73
CA GLU A 87 -33.98 -9.00 19.33
C GLU A 87 -33.76 -9.92 20.55
N THR A 88 -32.92 -9.53 21.54
CA THR A 88 -32.77 -10.31 22.78
C THR A 88 -34.04 -10.33 23.62
N ASP A 89 -34.80 -9.24 23.66
CA ASP A 89 -36.04 -9.16 24.43
C ASP A 89 -37.22 -9.90 23.70
N ASN A 90 -37.17 -10.04 22.36
CA ASN A 90 -38.22 -10.61 21.52
C ASN A 90 -37.91 -12.00 20.93
N SER A 91 -36.82 -12.63 21.31
CA SER A 91 -36.25 -13.84 20.69
C SER A 91 -37.14 -15.11 20.70
N GLN A 92 -38.42 -15.01 21.12
CA GLN A 92 -39.40 -16.11 21.09
C GLN A 92 -40.39 -16.02 19.90
N ASN A 93 -40.28 -14.97 19.07
CA ASN A 93 -41.20 -14.77 17.96
C ASN A 93 -40.57 -15.20 16.62
N ASP A 94 -41.31 -15.89 15.77
CA ASP A 94 -40.93 -16.17 14.38
C ASP A 94 -40.64 -14.87 13.60
N LEU A 95 -39.75 -14.96 12.62
CA LEU A 95 -39.43 -13.89 11.65
C LEU A 95 -40.62 -13.49 10.78
N SER A 96 -41.80 -13.26 11.39
CA SER A 96 -43.02 -12.92 10.66
C SER A 96 -43.13 -11.42 10.43
N GLY A 97 -42.76 -10.97 9.25
CA GLY A 97 -43.41 -9.83 8.59
C GLY A 97 -42.71 -8.49 8.50
N ASN A 98 -41.66 -8.15 9.26
CA ASN A 98 -41.14 -6.76 9.31
C ASN A 98 -39.64 -6.55 8.99
N TYR A 99 -38.97 -7.53 8.44
CA TYR A 99 -37.50 -7.44 8.21
C TYR A 99 -37.11 -6.85 6.85
N TYR A 100 -38.04 -6.29 6.10
CA TYR A 100 -37.74 -5.54 4.86
C TYR A 100 -36.91 -4.26 5.07
N ASN A 101 -36.70 -3.85 6.34
CA ASN A 101 -35.93 -2.68 6.70
C ASN A 101 -34.43 -2.98 7.05
N VAL A 102 -34.00 -4.24 6.98
CA VAL A 102 -32.61 -4.60 7.21
C VAL A 102 -31.77 -4.20 5.99
N SER A 103 -30.91 -3.25 6.16
CA SER A 103 -30.17 -2.61 5.06
C SER A 103 -28.67 -2.82 5.12
N SER A 104 -28.14 -3.37 6.22
CA SER A 104 -26.71 -3.52 6.42
C SER A 104 -26.29 -4.94 6.76
N VAL A 105 -25.05 -5.29 6.39
CA VAL A 105 -24.43 -6.57 6.77
C VAL A 105 -24.37 -6.72 8.29
N HIS A 106 -24.19 -5.63 9.05
CA HIS A 106 -24.11 -5.68 10.51
C HIS A 106 -25.44 -6.05 11.16
N GLU A 107 -26.55 -5.56 10.64
CA GLU A 107 -27.89 -5.95 11.08
C GLU A 107 -28.19 -7.42 10.73
N LEU A 108 -27.82 -7.87 9.52
CA LEU A 108 -27.91 -9.28 9.13
C LEU A 108 -27.16 -10.19 10.13
N LEU A 109 -25.95 -9.80 10.54
CA LEU A 109 -25.16 -10.56 11.51
C LEU A 109 -25.79 -10.56 12.92
N ILE A 110 -26.55 -9.54 13.28
CA ILE A 110 -27.36 -9.55 14.52
C ILE A 110 -28.47 -10.59 14.40
N LEU A 111 -29.22 -10.57 13.32
CA LEU A 111 -30.33 -11.51 13.10
C LEU A 111 -29.88 -12.96 13.08
N GLU A 112 -28.70 -13.24 12.51
CA GLU A 112 -28.13 -14.59 12.46
C GLU A 112 -27.95 -15.23 13.86
N ASN A 113 -27.86 -14.43 14.93
CA ASN A 113 -27.79 -14.96 16.30
C ASN A 113 -29.14 -15.44 16.85
N PHE A 114 -30.25 -15.05 16.22
CA PHE A 114 -31.61 -15.26 16.77
C PHE A 114 -32.50 -16.10 15.86
N TYR A 115 -32.21 -16.16 14.53
CA TYR A 115 -33.13 -16.67 13.53
C TYR A 115 -32.50 -17.71 12.59
N ASN A 116 -33.39 -18.48 11.93
CA ASN A 116 -32.98 -19.58 11.05
C ASN A 116 -32.49 -19.09 9.67
N SER A 117 -31.61 -19.85 9.01
CA SER A 117 -30.82 -19.45 7.85
C SER A 117 -31.60 -19.13 6.56
N ASN A 118 -32.73 -19.81 6.29
CA ASN A 118 -33.41 -19.73 4.99
C ASN A 118 -33.98 -18.32 4.64
N GLU A 119 -34.52 -17.62 5.62
CA GLU A 119 -35.04 -16.27 5.41
C GLU A 119 -33.93 -15.22 5.36
N LEU A 120 -32.89 -15.45 6.13
CA LEU A 120 -31.69 -14.58 6.16
C LEU A 120 -30.95 -14.59 4.83
N ILE A 121 -30.95 -15.69 4.08
CA ILE A 121 -30.35 -15.75 2.73
C ILE A 121 -31.00 -14.73 1.79
N LYS A 122 -32.35 -14.58 1.83
CA LYS A 122 -33.02 -13.58 0.99
C LYS A 122 -32.63 -12.16 1.35
N ILE A 123 -32.45 -11.87 2.65
CA ILE A 123 -31.99 -10.57 3.13
C ILE A 123 -30.53 -10.34 2.69
N ALA A 124 -29.68 -11.34 2.81
CA ALA A 124 -28.29 -11.28 2.38
C ALA A 124 -28.15 -11.01 0.86
N ASP A 125 -29.00 -11.65 0.04
CA ASP A 125 -29.02 -11.44 -1.40
C ASP A 125 -29.48 -10.01 -1.76
N LEU A 126 -30.45 -9.44 -1.05
CA LEU A 126 -30.87 -8.05 -1.22
C LEU A 126 -29.75 -7.08 -0.83
N ILE A 127 -29.07 -7.30 0.30
CA ILE A 127 -27.94 -6.49 0.74
C ILE A 127 -26.82 -6.55 -0.31
N TYR A 128 -26.48 -7.74 -0.79
CA TYR A 128 -25.45 -7.92 -1.81
C TYR A 128 -25.77 -7.20 -3.12
N LYS A 129 -27.04 -7.24 -3.54
CA LYS A 129 -27.50 -6.63 -4.79
C LYS A 129 -27.58 -5.10 -4.72
N ASN A 130 -28.02 -4.56 -3.58
CA ASN A 130 -28.45 -3.17 -3.48
C ASN A 130 -27.38 -2.23 -2.86
N ASN A 131 -26.31 -2.77 -2.26
CA ASN A 131 -25.30 -1.99 -1.56
C ASN A 131 -23.94 -2.04 -2.22
N ASN A 132 -23.24 -0.90 -2.20
CA ASN A 132 -21.82 -0.81 -2.59
C ASN A 132 -20.95 -1.19 -1.37
N LEU A 133 -20.82 -2.51 -1.14
CA LEU A 133 -20.12 -3.06 0.02
C LEU A 133 -18.60 -2.89 -0.11
N ASN A 134 -17.96 -2.45 0.96
CA ASN A 134 -16.51 -2.43 1.04
C ASN A 134 -15.92 -3.85 1.24
N SER A 135 -14.59 -3.98 1.13
CA SER A 135 -13.92 -5.29 1.22
C SER A 135 -14.16 -6.01 2.55
N HIS A 136 -14.34 -5.28 3.64
CA HIS A 136 -14.62 -5.87 4.95
C HIS A 136 -16.06 -6.39 5.03
N GLU A 137 -17.02 -5.62 4.56
CA GLU A 137 -18.42 -6.04 4.49
C GLU A 137 -18.62 -7.25 3.56
N LEU A 138 -17.88 -7.27 2.43
CA LEU A 138 -17.85 -8.43 1.54
C LEU A 138 -17.31 -9.69 2.23
N LEU A 139 -16.27 -9.56 3.07
CA LEU A 139 -15.76 -10.68 3.88
C LEU A 139 -16.77 -11.16 4.92
N LEU A 140 -17.45 -10.24 5.60
CA LEU A 140 -18.51 -10.58 6.55
C LEU A 140 -19.65 -11.33 5.87
N LEU A 141 -20.08 -10.84 4.71
CA LEU A 141 -21.14 -11.43 3.92
C LEU A 141 -20.75 -12.80 3.34
N ALA A 142 -19.51 -12.94 2.84
CA ALA A 142 -18.98 -14.23 2.42
C ALA A 142 -18.92 -15.25 3.56
N GLY A 143 -18.56 -14.79 4.77
CA GLY A 143 -18.58 -15.59 5.99
C GLY A 143 -20.01 -16.02 6.37
N PHE A 144 -21.00 -15.14 6.23
CA PHE A 144 -22.41 -15.49 6.41
C PHE A 144 -22.83 -16.61 5.44
N TYR A 145 -22.62 -16.42 4.12
CA TYR A 145 -22.98 -17.47 3.14
C TYR A 145 -22.27 -18.79 3.39
N PHE A 146 -21.05 -18.76 3.90
CA PHE A 146 -20.34 -19.98 4.28
C PHE A 146 -21.03 -20.70 5.44
N ARG A 147 -21.47 -19.99 6.48
CA ARG A 147 -22.13 -20.56 7.67
C ARG A 147 -23.52 -21.11 7.40
N VAL A 148 -24.18 -20.60 6.36
CA VAL A 148 -25.50 -21.12 5.89
C VAL A 148 -25.35 -22.13 4.75
N ASP A 149 -24.18 -22.76 4.63
CA ASP A 149 -23.82 -23.80 3.65
C ASP A 149 -23.94 -23.38 2.17
N ASN A 150 -24.06 -22.06 1.89
CA ASN A 150 -24.00 -21.53 0.53
C ASN A 150 -22.55 -21.25 0.10
N PHE A 151 -21.77 -22.32 0.01
CA PHE A 151 -20.34 -22.25 -0.33
C PHE A 151 -20.08 -21.68 -1.74
N ALA A 152 -20.99 -21.88 -2.69
CA ALA A 152 -20.86 -21.37 -4.05
C ALA A 152 -20.85 -19.84 -4.04
N LYS A 153 -21.79 -19.21 -3.34
CA LYS A 153 -21.92 -17.76 -3.23
C LYS A 153 -20.76 -17.15 -2.43
N SER A 154 -20.38 -17.76 -1.32
CA SER A 154 -19.20 -17.38 -0.54
C SER A 154 -17.93 -17.32 -1.41
N LYS A 155 -17.67 -18.40 -2.17
CA LYS A 155 -16.52 -18.48 -3.08
C LYS A 155 -16.58 -17.47 -4.22
N GLU A 156 -17.75 -17.21 -4.77
CA GLU A 156 -17.97 -16.17 -5.80
C GLU A 156 -17.53 -14.80 -5.29
N ILE A 157 -18.04 -14.36 -4.13
CA ILE A 157 -17.72 -13.08 -3.52
C ILE A 157 -16.20 -12.94 -3.31
N ILE A 158 -15.56 -13.95 -2.72
CA ILE A 158 -14.12 -13.92 -2.44
C ILE A 158 -13.30 -13.83 -3.74
N LYS A 159 -13.65 -14.65 -4.74
CA LYS A 159 -12.88 -14.69 -5.99
C LYS A 159 -13.03 -13.43 -6.83
N THR A 160 -14.25 -12.89 -6.92
CA THR A 160 -14.58 -11.82 -7.88
C THR A 160 -14.51 -10.41 -7.29
N LYS A 161 -14.87 -10.25 -6.01
CA LYS A 161 -15.05 -8.93 -5.41
C LYS A 161 -13.91 -8.48 -4.51
N LEU A 162 -13.16 -9.40 -3.91
CA LEU A 162 -12.02 -9.03 -3.08
C LEU A 162 -10.79 -8.63 -3.93
N PRO A 163 -10.00 -7.64 -3.46
CA PRO A 163 -8.74 -7.26 -4.10
C PRO A 163 -7.74 -8.42 -4.19
N SER A 164 -6.87 -8.38 -5.21
CA SER A 164 -5.87 -9.44 -5.47
C SER A 164 -4.77 -9.55 -4.41
N GLN A 165 -4.62 -8.55 -3.55
CA GLN A 165 -3.69 -8.58 -2.42
C GLN A 165 -4.13 -9.53 -1.30
N PHE A 166 -5.41 -9.93 -1.26
CA PHE A 166 -5.89 -10.96 -0.34
C PHE A 166 -5.53 -12.34 -0.86
N ASP A 167 -5.11 -13.22 0.03
CA ASP A 167 -4.89 -14.63 -0.29
C ASP A 167 -6.23 -15.36 -0.39
N LYS A 168 -6.86 -15.23 -1.56
CA LYS A 168 -8.22 -15.74 -1.81
C LYS A 168 -8.34 -17.25 -1.61
N ILE A 169 -7.28 -18.00 -1.88
CA ILE A 169 -7.26 -19.47 -1.69
C ILE A 169 -7.26 -19.78 -0.20
N ASN A 170 -6.40 -19.12 0.57
CA ASN A 170 -6.36 -19.31 2.01
C ASN A 170 -7.62 -18.81 2.71
N ILE A 171 -8.23 -17.71 2.25
CA ILE A 171 -9.54 -17.25 2.75
C ILE A 171 -10.58 -18.36 2.61
N ILE A 172 -10.68 -18.98 1.43
CA ILE A 172 -11.65 -20.07 1.17
C ILE A 172 -11.35 -21.27 2.05
N ASN A 173 -10.08 -21.62 2.23
CA ASN A 173 -9.66 -22.74 3.08
C ASN A 173 -9.85 -22.42 4.58
N ASP A 174 -9.62 -21.16 4.98
CA ASP A 174 -9.76 -20.72 6.37
C ASP A 174 -11.22 -20.65 6.82
N PHE A 175 -12.17 -20.43 5.92
CA PHE A 175 -13.59 -20.52 6.29
C PHE A 175 -13.99 -21.93 6.79
N SER A 176 -13.26 -22.97 6.38
CA SER A 176 -13.43 -24.33 6.93
C SER A 176 -12.79 -24.51 8.32
N ASN A 177 -12.05 -23.52 8.83
CA ASN A 177 -11.37 -23.59 10.13
C ASN A 177 -12.28 -23.04 11.23
N GLU A 178 -12.62 -23.84 12.23
CA GLU A 178 -13.50 -23.47 13.37
C GLU A 178 -13.03 -22.24 14.16
N ASN A 179 -11.76 -21.88 14.09
CA ASN A 179 -11.17 -20.73 14.78
C ASN A 179 -11.21 -19.44 13.96
N ASN A 180 -11.74 -19.44 12.76
CA ASN A 180 -11.86 -18.25 11.94
C ASN A 180 -12.85 -17.27 12.58
N ILE A 181 -12.44 -16.00 12.69
CA ILE A 181 -13.28 -14.94 13.28
C ILE A 181 -14.61 -14.72 12.52
N PHE A 182 -14.64 -15.07 11.22
CA PHE A 182 -15.83 -14.97 10.39
C PHE A 182 -16.73 -16.22 10.43
N ASN A 183 -16.26 -17.33 11.03
CA ASN A 183 -17.03 -18.57 11.16
C ASN A 183 -17.91 -18.63 12.41
N LYS A 184 -17.63 -17.78 13.40
CA LYS A 184 -18.44 -17.65 14.60
C LYS A 184 -18.90 -16.20 14.70
N ILE A 185 -20.17 -15.95 14.49
CA ILE A 185 -20.76 -14.69 14.91
C ILE A 185 -20.67 -14.65 16.41
N GLN A 186 -19.89 -13.73 16.90
CA GLN A 186 -19.43 -13.88 18.25
C GLN A 186 -20.11 -12.91 19.14
N ASN A 187 -20.95 -12.26 19.12
CA ASN A 187 -21.52 -11.26 20.00
C ASN A 187 -21.52 -9.84 19.41
N LEU A 188 -22.37 -9.05 19.92
CA LEU A 188 -22.53 -7.65 19.55
C LEU A 188 -21.21 -6.87 19.53
N LYS A 189 -20.23 -7.23 20.40
CA LYS A 189 -18.93 -6.52 20.43
C LYS A 189 -18.15 -6.69 19.12
N PHE A 190 -18.15 -7.87 18.51
CA PHE A 190 -17.53 -8.06 17.20
C PHE A 190 -18.23 -7.23 16.12
N ILE A 191 -19.57 -7.23 16.12
CA ILE A 191 -20.37 -6.49 15.15
C ILE A 191 -20.13 -4.98 15.29
N LEU A 192 -20.09 -4.47 16.52
CA LEU A 192 -19.78 -3.07 16.80
C LEU A 192 -18.33 -2.71 16.44
N ALA A 193 -17.36 -3.58 16.73
CA ALA A 193 -15.97 -3.39 16.33
C ALA A 193 -15.81 -3.31 14.81
N SER A 194 -16.55 -4.13 14.08
CA SER A 194 -16.62 -4.14 12.62
C SER A 194 -17.23 -2.84 12.07
N LYS A 195 -18.32 -2.37 12.65
CA LYS A 195 -18.97 -1.10 12.25
C LYS A 195 -18.06 0.10 12.54
N VAL A 196 -17.38 0.11 13.69
CA VAL A 196 -16.40 1.15 14.04
C VAL A 196 -15.24 1.18 13.03
N TYR A 197 -14.76 0.01 12.59
CA TYR A 197 -13.74 -0.07 11.55
C TYR A 197 -14.22 0.57 10.24
N ASN A 198 -15.48 0.37 9.85
CA ASN A 198 -16.02 0.96 8.62
C ASN A 198 -16.01 2.49 8.65
N PHE A 199 -16.22 3.13 9.79
CA PHE A 199 -16.15 4.60 9.90
C PHE A 199 -14.76 5.17 9.54
N VAL A 200 -13.69 4.39 9.63
CA VAL A 200 -12.35 4.81 9.21
C VAL A 200 -12.32 5.13 7.71
N ASN A 201 -13.12 4.43 6.90
CA ASN A 201 -13.14 4.58 5.45
C ASN A 201 -14.19 5.62 4.97
N GLU A 202 -15.23 5.87 5.75
CA GLU A 202 -16.33 6.77 5.37
C GLU A 202 -15.94 8.26 5.43
N ASP A 203 -15.00 8.64 6.29
CA ASP A 203 -14.65 10.04 6.58
C ASP A 203 -13.29 10.53 6.08
N ILE A 204 -12.54 9.73 5.31
CA ILE A 204 -11.18 10.10 4.83
C ILE A 204 -11.18 11.39 4.00
N SER A 205 -12.28 11.73 3.33
CA SER A 205 -12.35 12.91 2.46
C SER A 205 -12.57 14.25 3.19
N LYS A 206 -12.93 14.24 4.46
CA LYS A 206 -13.35 15.45 5.21
C LYS A 206 -12.37 15.93 6.28
N ILE A 207 -11.35 15.14 6.64
CA ILE A 207 -10.49 15.46 7.78
C ILE A 207 -9.05 15.66 7.29
N ASN A 208 -8.72 16.89 6.96
CA ASN A 208 -7.37 17.33 6.53
C ASN A 208 -6.34 17.44 7.68
N GLU A 209 -6.66 17.10 8.90
CA GLU A 209 -5.75 17.28 10.03
C GLU A 209 -5.67 16.02 10.90
N THR A 210 -4.61 15.30 10.70
CA THR A 210 -4.08 14.21 11.53
C THR A 210 -4.91 12.92 11.59
N TYR A 211 -4.28 11.80 11.25
CA TYR A 211 -4.76 10.43 11.43
C TYR A 211 -5.18 10.08 12.88
N SER A 212 -5.24 11.07 13.77
CA SER A 212 -5.57 10.87 15.19
C SER A 212 -6.96 10.29 15.41
N TYR A 213 -7.96 10.77 14.67
CA TYR A 213 -9.32 10.25 14.80
C TYR A 213 -9.43 8.83 14.26
N GLN A 214 -8.80 8.55 13.14
CA GLN A 214 -8.75 7.20 12.57
C GLN A 214 -8.05 6.23 13.53
N LYS A 215 -6.95 6.64 14.17
CA LYS A 215 -6.30 5.83 15.20
C LYS A 215 -7.23 5.55 16.38
N ILE A 216 -7.99 6.54 16.84
CA ILE A 216 -8.96 6.35 17.93
C ILE A 216 -10.01 5.30 17.54
N LEU A 217 -10.55 5.36 16.33
CA LEU A 217 -11.53 4.39 15.85
C LEU A 217 -10.93 2.99 15.71
N LEU A 218 -9.72 2.87 15.14
CA LEU A 218 -9.03 1.59 15.02
C LEU A 218 -8.70 0.97 16.38
N GLU A 219 -8.21 1.78 17.31
CA GLU A 219 -7.96 1.34 18.70
C GLU A 219 -9.27 0.97 19.42
N PHE A 220 -10.36 1.69 19.17
CA PHE A 220 -11.68 1.33 19.67
C PHE A 220 -12.12 -0.03 19.13
N SER A 221 -12.01 -0.24 17.81
CA SER A 221 -12.31 -1.53 17.17
C SER A 221 -11.48 -2.66 17.79
N LEU A 222 -10.16 -2.48 17.91
CA LEU A 222 -9.24 -3.46 18.49
C LEU A 222 -9.47 -3.68 19.99
N PHE A 223 -9.90 -2.65 20.74
CA PHE A 223 -10.25 -2.81 22.14
C PHE A 223 -11.48 -3.67 22.35
N LEU A 224 -12.48 -3.56 21.47
CA LEU A 224 -13.67 -4.42 21.49
C LEU A 224 -13.31 -5.84 21.04
N GLU A 225 -12.60 -5.97 19.91
CA GLU A 225 -12.21 -7.27 19.33
C GLU A 225 -10.72 -7.26 18.94
N PRO A 226 -9.83 -7.74 19.80
CA PRO A 226 -8.38 -7.76 19.55
C PRO A 226 -7.94 -8.65 18.36
N ARG A 227 -8.81 -9.55 17.89
CA ARG A 227 -8.53 -10.44 16.75
C ARG A 227 -8.93 -9.82 15.41
N MET A 228 -9.32 -8.54 15.37
CA MET A 228 -9.67 -7.85 14.12
C MET A 228 -8.40 -7.46 13.33
N ASP A 229 -7.86 -8.42 12.59
CA ASP A 229 -6.57 -8.25 11.89
C ASP A 229 -6.62 -7.18 10.78
N ILE A 230 -7.80 -6.91 10.21
CA ILE A 230 -7.98 -5.80 9.26
C ILE A 230 -7.74 -4.44 9.94
N ALA A 231 -8.17 -4.27 11.19
CA ALA A 231 -7.92 -3.05 11.93
C ALA A 231 -6.43 -2.89 12.31
N LYS A 232 -5.75 -4.00 12.64
CA LYS A 232 -4.29 -4.00 12.84
C LYS A 232 -3.55 -3.59 11.56
N TYR A 233 -3.96 -4.14 10.42
CA TYR A 233 -3.38 -3.79 9.13
C TYR A 233 -3.57 -2.30 8.82
N ALA A 234 -4.78 -1.76 8.97
CA ALA A 234 -5.07 -0.34 8.76
C ALA A 234 -4.29 0.57 9.71
N LEU A 235 -4.16 0.20 10.99
CA LEU A 235 -3.37 0.96 11.95
C LEU A 235 -1.88 0.97 11.59
N ALA A 236 -1.36 -0.16 11.08
CA ALA A 236 0.02 -0.23 10.58
C ALA A 236 0.25 0.66 9.35
N GLU A 237 -0.75 0.84 8.48
CA GLU A 237 -0.66 1.78 7.36
C GLU A 237 -0.50 3.22 7.84
N ILE A 238 -1.27 3.62 8.85
CA ILE A 238 -1.15 4.96 9.46
C ILE A 238 0.25 5.15 10.08
N TYR A 239 0.74 4.18 10.85
CA TYR A 239 2.08 4.26 11.42
C TYR A 239 3.19 4.31 10.36
N ASN A 240 3.00 3.61 9.22
CA ASN A 240 3.92 3.69 8.09
C ASN A 240 3.92 5.09 7.45
N PHE A 241 2.75 5.70 7.26
CA PHE A 241 2.62 7.06 6.75
C PHE A 241 3.28 8.08 7.69
N GLU A 242 3.08 7.93 9.00
CA GLU A 242 3.74 8.74 10.04
C GLU A 242 5.24 8.45 10.16
N LYS A 243 5.80 7.54 9.35
CA LYS A 243 7.21 7.09 9.39
C LYS A 243 7.60 6.47 10.73
N THR A 244 6.66 6.06 11.54
CA THR A 244 6.88 5.33 12.81
C THR A 244 6.98 3.82 12.55
N TYR A 245 7.96 3.44 11.74
CA TYR A 245 8.12 2.10 11.16
C TYR A 245 8.13 0.98 12.20
N GLU A 246 8.76 1.20 13.36
CA GLU A 246 8.82 0.18 14.43
C GLU A 246 7.42 -0.15 14.99
N LYS A 247 6.56 0.87 15.15
CA LYS A 247 5.18 0.65 15.59
C LYS A 247 4.39 -0.10 14.54
N ALA A 248 4.54 0.27 13.27
CA ALA A 248 3.89 -0.41 12.15
C ALA A 248 4.30 -1.90 12.09
N ILE A 249 5.59 -2.21 12.19
CA ILE A 249 6.09 -3.59 12.18
C ILE A 249 5.53 -4.36 13.39
N LYS A 250 5.59 -3.78 14.59
CA LYS A 250 5.10 -4.43 15.83
C LYS A 250 3.63 -4.83 15.74
N ILE A 251 2.78 -3.97 15.17
CA ILE A 251 1.35 -4.30 15.04
C ILE A 251 1.13 -5.36 13.96
N LEU A 252 1.86 -5.33 12.85
CA LEU A 252 1.80 -6.35 11.81
C LEU A 252 2.29 -7.72 12.34
N ASP A 253 3.27 -7.76 13.24
CA ASP A 253 3.74 -8.97 13.90
C ASP A 253 2.70 -9.60 14.83
N SER A 254 1.69 -8.84 15.26
CA SER A 254 0.58 -9.36 16.05
C SER A 254 -0.52 -10.02 15.22
N ILE A 255 -0.43 -10.00 13.88
CA ILE A 255 -1.32 -10.74 12.98
C ILE A 255 -0.86 -12.20 12.95
N PRO A 256 -1.73 -13.17 13.32
CA PRO A 256 -1.36 -14.58 13.32
C PRO A 256 -0.98 -15.11 11.93
N GLU A 257 -0.03 -16.03 11.85
CA GLU A 257 0.39 -16.63 10.57
C GLU A 257 -0.76 -17.35 9.83
N LYS A 258 -1.73 -17.89 10.57
CA LYS A 258 -2.92 -18.54 10.02
C LYS A 258 -4.02 -17.54 9.62
N SER A 259 -3.87 -16.25 9.93
CA SER A 259 -4.83 -15.24 9.51
C SER A 259 -4.78 -15.05 7.99
N PHE A 260 -5.94 -14.88 7.35
CA PHE A 260 -5.96 -14.53 5.92
C PHE A 260 -5.40 -13.13 5.62
N PHE A 261 -5.23 -12.28 6.65
CA PHE A 261 -4.44 -11.04 6.56
C PHE A 261 -2.93 -11.27 6.68
N SER A 262 -2.48 -12.49 6.96
CA SER A 262 -1.06 -12.79 7.13
C SER A 262 -0.23 -12.46 5.89
N LEU A 263 -0.71 -12.84 4.69
CA LEU A 263 -0.03 -12.47 3.45
C LEU A 263 0.05 -10.95 3.28
N ALA A 264 -1.09 -10.24 3.38
CA ALA A 264 -1.14 -8.79 3.23
C ALA A 264 -0.25 -8.08 4.27
N GLY A 265 -0.31 -8.52 5.53
CA GLY A 265 0.53 -8.01 6.61
C GLY A 265 2.03 -8.20 6.36
N ASN A 266 2.44 -9.38 5.91
CA ASN A 266 3.84 -9.67 5.59
C ASN A 266 4.34 -8.90 4.36
N LEU A 267 3.52 -8.71 3.32
CA LEU A 267 3.87 -7.89 2.16
C LEU A 267 4.03 -6.41 2.55
N LYS A 268 3.12 -5.89 3.39
CA LYS A 268 3.24 -4.53 3.93
C LYS A 268 4.50 -4.37 4.77
N LYS A 269 4.76 -5.31 5.69
CA LYS A 269 5.98 -5.34 6.51
C LYS A 269 7.24 -5.37 5.65
N LEU A 270 7.26 -6.18 4.59
CA LEU A 270 8.36 -6.23 3.63
C LEU A 270 8.63 -4.88 2.99
N THR A 271 7.57 -4.16 2.58
CA THR A 271 7.66 -2.81 2.01
C THR A 271 8.23 -1.82 3.02
N ILE A 272 7.72 -1.82 4.26
CA ILE A 272 8.18 -0.94 5.34
C ILE A 272 9.67 -1.16 5.64
N ILE A 273 10.09 -2.43 5.75
CA ILE A 273 11.49 -2.79 6.02
C ILE A 273 12.39 -2.33 4.87
N LYS A 274 11.96 -2.47 3.62
CA LYS A 274 12.69 -1.98 2.44
C LYS A 274 12.85 -0.47 2.47
N THR A 275 11.77 0.26 2.74
CA THR A 275 11.79 1.74 2.83
C THR A 275 12.67 2.25 3.96
N SER A 276 12.72 1.51 5.08
CA SER A 276 13.59 1.86 6.23
C SER A 276 15.06 1.49 6.04
N GLY A 277 15.45 0.93 4.89
CA GLY A 277 16.84 0.60 4.56
C GLY A 277 17.43 -0.61 5.31
N LYS A 278 16.60 -1.45 5.94
CA LYS A 278 17.03 -2.61 6.76
C LYS A 278 17.23 -3.87 5.89
N ASP A 279 18.24 -3.86 5.04
CA ASP A 279 18.50 -4.91 4.03
C ASP A 279 18.53 -6.35 4.56
N VAL A 280 19.15 -6.55 5.75
CA VAL A 280 19.26 -7.89 6.36
C VAL A 280 17.89 -8.41 6.77
N GLN A 281 17.07 -7.57 7.40
CA GLN A 281 15.70 -7.92 7.81
C GLN A 281 14.81 -8.14 6.57
N TYR A 282 14.95 -7.30 5.53
CA TYR A 282 14.26 -7.46 4.26
C TYR A 282 14.52 -8.83 3.64
N LYS A 283 15.80 -9.22 3.53
CA LYS A 283 16.20 -10.53 3.00
C LYS A 283 15.57 -11.67 3.83
N SER A 284 15.73 -11.64 5.16
CA SER A 284 15.21 -12.67 6.05
C SER A 284 13.71 -12.86 5.90
N LEU A 285 12.93 -11.78 5.95
CA LEU A 285 11.49 -11.83 5.79
C LEU A 285 11.09 -12.31 4.39
N LEU A 286 11.72 -11.79 3.33
CA LEU A 286 11.41 -12.18 1.95
C LEU A 286 11.56 -13.69 1.73
N PHE A 287 12.63 -14.28 2.24
CA PHE A 287 12.85 -15.73 2.10
C PHE A 287 11.92 -16.55 2.99
N LYS A 288 11.56 -16.06 4.20
CA LYS A 288 10.53 -16.70 5.04
C LYS A 288 9.19 -16.77 4.29
N ILE A 289 8.70 -15.64 3.80
CA ILE A 289 7.38 -15.58 3.15
C ILE A 289 7.36 -16.31 1.80
N LYS A 290 8.48 -16.32 1.07
CA LYS A 290 8.62 -17.12 -0.16
C LYS A 290 8.42 -18.63 0.10
N ASN A 291 8.83 -19.14 1.27
CA ASN A 291 8.63 -20.54 1.60
C ASN A 291 7.17 -20.87 1.95
N ILE A 292 6.44 -19.90 2.51
CA ILE A 292 5.02 -20.04 2.85
C ILE A 292 4.13 -19.90 1.59
N TRP A 293 4.46 -18.92 0.73
CA TRP A 293 3.70 -18.60 -0.50
C TRP A 293 4.61 -18.61 -1.73
N PRO A 294 5.11 -19.80 -2.16
CA PRO A 294 6.13 -19.93 -3.21
C PRO A 294 5.68 -19.45 -4.58
N ASP A 295 4.36 -19.41 -4.81
CA ASP A 295 3.74 -19.06 -6.08
C ASP A 295 2.98 -17.74 -6.02
N ASN A 296 3.14 -16.93 -4.97
CA ASN A 296 2.52 -15.63 -4.91
C ASN A 296 3.25 -14.62 -5.82
N LYS A 297 2.53 -14.03 -6.78
CA LYS A 297 3.07 -13.11 -7.79
C LYS A 297 3.82 -11.92 -7.17
N PHE A 298 3.31 -11.32 -6.10
CA PHE A 298 3.94 -10.16 -5.43
C PHE A 298 5.25 -10.53 -4.73
N ILE A 299 5.32 -11.74 -4.14
CA ILE A 299 6.54 -12.25 -3.54
C ILE A 299 7.57 -12.58 -4.61
N LEU A 300 7.14 -13.16 -5.73
CA LEU A 300 8.03 -13.41 -6.87
C LEU A 300 8.63 -12.12 -7.43
N TYR A 301 7.84 -11.05 -7.58
CA TYR A 301 8.39 -9.74 -7.97
C TYR A 301 9.41 -9.19 -6.97
N SER A 302 9.09 -9.29 -5.68
CA SER A 302 10.01 -8.83 -4.63
C SER A 302 11.32 -9.60 -4.67
N LEU A 303 11.27 -10.92 -4.92
CA LEU A 303 12.42 -11.80 -5.03
C LEU A 303 13.24 -11.51 -6.30
N ALA A 304 12.58 -11.30 -7.46
CA ALA A 304 13.25 -10.92 -8.69
C ALA A 304 13.97 -9.57 -8.55
N SER A 305 13.29 -8.57 -7.94
CA SER A 305 13.89 -7.27 -7.62
C SER A 305 15.08 -7.38 -6.67
N TYR A 306 14.98 -8.21 -5.63
CA TYR A 306 16.09 -8.49 -4.72
C TYR A 306 17.29 -9.09 -5.45
N TYR A 307 17.09 -10.09 -6.29
CA TYR A 307 18.21 -10.67 -7.05
C TYR A 307 18.80 -9.69 -8.05
N LYS A 308 17.97 -8.86 -8.71
CA LYS A 308 18.43 -7.79 -9.60
C LYS A 308 19.31 -6.78 -8.85
N SER A 309 18.90 -6.34 -7.64
CA SER A 309 19.68 -5.40 -6.82
C SER A 309 21.03 -5.96 -6.35
N LYS A 310 21.16 -7.28 -6.28
CA LYS A 310 22.43 -7.98 -5.97
C LYS A 310 23.17 -8.43 -7.24
N SER A 311 22.82 -7.87 -8.41
CA SER A 311 23.39 -8.22 -9.73
C SER A 311 23.27 -9.71 -10.11
N LYS A 312 22.40 -10.47 -9.45
CA LYS A 312 22.11 -11.87 -9.75
C LYS A 312 21.06 -12.01 -10.84
N TYR A 313 21.33 -11.44 -12.01
CA TYR A 313 20.37 -11.30 -13.10
C TYR A 313 19.81 -12.65 -13.61
N GLN A 314 20.62 -13.72 -13.64
CA GLN A 314 20.14 -15.04 -14.04
C GLN A 314 19.04 -15.58 -13.12
N MET A 315 19.15 -15.34 -11.81
CA MET A 315 18.10 -15.72 -10.85
C MET A 315 16.84 -14.90 -11.05
N SER A 316 17.00 -13.60 -11.28
CA SER A 316 15.88 -12.70 -11.61
C SER A 316 15.17 -13.13 -12.90
N ILE A 317 15.91 -13.52 -13.95
CA ILE A 317 15.37 -14.05 -15.21
C ILE A 317 14.51 -15.30 -14.97
N LYS A 318 15.00 -16.28 -14.19
CA LYS A 318 14.25 -17.50 -13.87
C LYS A 318 12.90 -17.17 -13.21
N ILE A 319 12.90 -16.20 -12.31
CA ILE A 319 11.68 -15.80 -11.62
C ILE A 319 10.71 -15.06 -12.55
N HIS A 320 11.22 -14.10 -13.35
CA HIS A 320 10.36 -13.42 -14.34
C HIS A 320 9.79 -14.39 -15.37
N LYS A 321 10.58 -15.38 -15.81
CA LYS A 321 10.06 -16.44 -16.70
C LYS A 321 8.92 -17.19 -16.02
N LYS A 322 9.07 -17.60 -14.74
CA LYS A 322 7.99 -18.24 -13.97
C LYS A 322 6.74 -17.35 -13.89
N ILE A 323 6.91 -16.02 -13.74
CA ILE A 323 5.79 -15.08 -13.72
C ILE A 323 5.09 -15.08 -15.09
N LEU A 324 5.85 -14.99 -16.18
CA LEU A 324 5.30 -14.98 -17.55
C LEU A 324 4.57 -16.28 -17.92
N ASP A 325 5.08 -17.44 -17.46
CA ASP A 325 4.54 -18.76 -17.77
C ASP A 325 3.26 -19.08 -16.97
N ASN A 326 3.11 -18.58 -15.73
CA ASN A 326 2.07 -19.03 -14.81
C ASN A 326 1.01 -17.97 -14.43
N TYR A 327 1.20 -16.71 -14.85
CA TYR A 327 0.27 -15.63 -14.49
C TYR A 327 -0.11 -14.82 -15.72
N GLU A 328 -1.27 -14.18 -15.65
CA GLU A 328 -1.59 -13.13 -16.61
C GLU A 328 -0.50 -12.07 -16.56
N SER A 329 0.27 -11.97 -17.64
CA SER A 329 1.41 -11.08 -17.76
C SER A 329 1.01 -9.75 -18.37
N ASN A 330 1.60 -8.68 -17.85
CA ASN A 330 1.48 -7.35 -18.43
C ASN A 330 2.79 -6.93 -19.15
N ASP A 331 2.74 -5.80 -19.82
CA ASP A 331 3.88 -5.30 -20.60
C ASP A 331 5.11 -5.01 -19.71
N ASN A 332 4.89 -4.60 -18.45
CA ASN A 332 5.99 -4.41 -17.50
C ASN A 332 6.71 -5.73 -17.14
N ASP A 333 5.99 -6.85 -17.06
CA ASP A 333 6.59 -8.16 -16.79
C ASP A 333 7.57 -8.54 -17.90
N LEU A 334 7.15 -8.34 -19.15
CA LEU A 334 7.96 -8.62 -20.33
C LEU A 334 9.16 -7.65 -20.43
N PHE A 335 8.95 -6.37 -20.14
CA PHE A 335 10.01 -5.36 -20.07
C PHE A 335 11.08 -5.74 -19.03
N LEU A 336 10.69 -6.12 -17.83
CA LEU A 336 11.62 -6.52 -16.76
C LEU A 336 12.41 -7.78 -17.13
N TYR A 337 11.76 -8.75 -17.73
CA TYR A 337 12.41 -9.95 -18.24
C TYR A 337 13.45 -9.60 -19.32
N ALA A 338 13.06 -8.84 -20.34
CA ALA A 338 13.94 -8.39 -21.42
C ALA A 338 15.12 -7.55 -20.89
N SER A 339 14.88 -6.64 -19.93
CA SER A 339 15.94 -5.83 -19.33
C SER A 339 16.99 -6.66 -18.58
N ASN A 340 16.57 -7.75 -17.91
CA ASN A 340 17.50 -8.66 -17.27
C ASN A 340 18.31 -9.50 -18.27
N LEU A 341 17.70 -9.91 -19.40
CA LEU A 341 18.41 -10.57 -20.51
C LEU A 341 19.50 -9.67 -21.06
N ASP A 342 19.23 -8.38 -21.28
CA ASP A 342 20.25 -7.42 -21.72
C ASP A 342 21.40 -7.30 -20.72
N LYS A 343 21.13 -7.29 -19.41
CA LYS A 343 22.15 -7.21 -18.36
C LYS A 343 23.10 -8.40 -18.35
N ILE A 344 22.69 -9.58 -18.81
CA ILE A 344 23.56 -10.76 -18.98
C ILE A 344 24.15 -10.88 -20.39
N GLY A 345 24.07 -9.83 -21.22
CA GLY A 345 24.64 -9.79 -22.56
C GLY A 345 23.78 -10.42 -23.67
N LYS A 346 22.58 -10.92 -23.35
CA LYS A 346 21.64 -11.52 -24.31
C LYS A 346 20.79 -10.46 -25.04
N TRP A 347 21.47 -9.44 -25.58
CA TRP A 347 20.80 -8.31 -26.24
C TRP A 347 19.92 -8.73 -27.42
N LYS A 348 20.35 -9.72 -28.22
CA LYS A 348 19.55 -10.16 -29.36
C LYS A 348 18.16 -10.65 -28.94
N GLU A 349 18.11 -11.48 -27.88
CA GLU A 349 16.85 -11.98 -27.30
C GLU A 349 16.03 -10.83 -26.68
N ALA A 350 16.67 -9.96 -25.91
CA ALA A 350 16.03 -8.82 -25.27
C ALA A 350 15.41 -7.86 -26.30
N ARG A 351 16.13 -7.56 -27.38
CA ARG A 351 15.67 -6.66 -28.45
C ARG A 351 14.36 -7.15 -29.10
N VAL A 352 14.25 -8.45 -29.38
CA VAL A 352 13.03 -9.03 -29.94
C VAL A 352 11.83 -8.75 -29.04
N LEU A 353 12.01 -8.96 -27.72
CA LEU A 353 10.94 -8.74 -26.74
C LEU A 353 10.55 -7.26 -26.61
N PHE A 354 11.54 -6.35 -26.62
CA PHE A 354 11.27 -4.91 -26.62
C PHE A 354 10.54 -4.46 -27.89
N LEU A 355 10.91 -4.97 -29.05
CA LEU A 355 10.21 -4.64 -30.29
C LEU A 355 8.79 -5.22 -30.31
N GLN A 356 8.55 -6.38 -29.71
CA GLN A 356 7.19 -6.91 -29.51
C GLN A 356 6.37 -5.98 -28.61
N LEU A 357 6.95 -5.47 -27.51
CA LEU A 357 6.29 -4.47 -26.66
C LEU A 357 5.93 -3.21 -27.44
N LEU A 358 6.86 -2.65 -28.22
CA LEU A 358 6.61 -1.46 -29.04
C LEU A 358 5.63 -1.69 -30.18
N LYS A 359 5.51 -2.93 -30.68
CA LYS A 359 4.45 -3.29 -31.64
C LYS A 359 3.07 -3.28 -31.00
N LYS A 360 2.97 -3.73 -29.73
CA LYS A 360 1.72 -3.75 -28.94
C LYS A 360 1.35 -2.35 -28.43
N ASN A 361 2.33 -1.63 -27.91
CA ASN A 361 2.17 -0.27 -27.39
C ASN A 361 3.25 0.66 -28.00
N PRO A 362 2.98 1.28 -29.15
CA PRO A 362 3.94 2.16 -29.83
C PRO A 362 4.29 3.45 -29.07
N GLU A 363 3.50 3.79 -28.06
CA GLU A 363 3.65 5.01 -27.24
C GLU A 363 4.27 4.74 -25.86
N ASP A 364 4.77 3.54 -25.61
CA ASP A 364 5.51 3.25 -24.38
C ASP A 364 6.87 3.98 -24.38
N THR A 365 6.85 5.19 -23.85
CA THR A 365 8.01 6.10 -23.82
C THR A 365 9.22 5.50 -23.10
N TYR A 366 9.01 4.67 -22.07
CA TYR A 366 10.09 4.01 -21.36
C TYR A 366 10.77 2.95 -22.21
N THR A 367 10.02 2.14 -22.93
CA THR A 367 10.59 1.14 -23.85
C THR A 367 11.23 1.82 -25.05
N LEU A 368 10.61 2.87 -25.63
CA LEU A 368 11.20 3.67 -26.70
C LEU A 368 12.58 4.22 -26.30
N ASN A 369 12.66 4.87 -25.15
CA ASN A 369 13.92 5.43 -24.63
C ASN A 369 14.95 4.32 -24.33
N TYR A 370 14.55 3.23 -23.68
CA TYR A 370 15.47 2.14 -23.32
C TYR A 370 16.10 1.52 -24.58
N VAL A 371 15.32 1.21 -25.58
CA VAL A 371 15.82 0.61 -26.83
C VAL A 371 16.74 1.59 -27.56
N SER A 372 16.32 2.85 -27.70
CA SER A 372 17.14 3.90 -28.32
C SER A 372 18.49 4.04 -27.65
N TYR A 373 18.51 4.18 -26.33
CA TYR A 373 19.75 4.30 -25.56
C TYR A 373 20.66 3.08 -25.73
N LYS A 374 20.11 1.87 -25.72
CA LYS A 374 20.89 0.63 -25.89
C LYS A 374 21.47 0.48 -27.30
N LEU A 375 20.72 0.91 -28.32
CA LEU A 375 21.23 0.95 -29.71
C LEU A 375 22.41 1.96 -29.81
N ALA A 376 22.27 3.14 -29.22
CA ALA A 376 23.33 4.14 -29.17
C ALA A 376 24.59 3.64 -28.42
N LEU A 377 24.42 3.00 -27.25
CA LEU A 377 25.54 2.40 -26.51
C LEU A 377 26.30 1.34 -27.32
N LYS A 378 25.60 0.58 -28.13
CA LYS A 378 26.18 -0.47 -28.99
C LYS A 378 26.68 0.06 -30.33
N ASN A 379 26.48 1.33 -30.60
CA ASN A 379 26.77 1.99 -31.89
C ASN A 379 26.16 1.22 -33.08
N LYS A 380 24.90 0.83 -32.98
CA LYS A 380 24.16 0.04 -33.98
C LYS A 380 22.78 0.63 -34.21
N ASP A 381 22.32 0.56 -35.48
CA ASP A 381 20.98 0.99 -35.91
C ASP A 381 20.65 2.41 -35.37
N LEU A 382 21.58 3.35 -35.54
CA LEU A 382 21.49 4.70 -34.97
C LEU A 382 20.30 5.50 -35.55
N ASP A 383 19.87 5.22 -36.80
CA ASP A 383 18.67 5.83 -37.37
C ASP A 383 17.42 5.36 -36.64
N LEU A 384 17.29 4.05 -36.39
CA LEU A 384 16.20 3.52 -35.56
C LEU A 384 16.23 4.12 -34.16
N ALA A 385 17.44 4.24 -33.55
CA ALA A 385 17.55 4.85 -32.24
C ALA A 385 17.05 6.29 -32.23
N LEU A 386 17.37 7.07 -33.27
CA LEU A 386 16.90 8.44 -33.45
C LEU A 386 15.38 8.51 -33.58
N ASP A 387 14.80 7.65 -34.38
CA ASP A 387 13.34 7.63 -34.62
C ASP A 387 12.58 7.28 -33.32
N LEU A 388 13.08 6.28 -32.57
CA LEU A 388 12.47 5.87 -31.31
C LEU A 388 12.51 6.99 -30.26
N ILE A 389 13.66 7.66 -30.09
CA ILE A 389 13.77 8.70 -29.06
C ILE A 389 13.00 9.96 -29.46
N LYS A 390 12.92 10.29 -30.74
CA LYS A 390 12.07 11.40 -31.20
C LYS A 390 10.60 11.13 -30.91
N LYS A 391 10.12 9.89 -31.11
CA LYS A 391 8.76 9.51 -30.71
C LYS A 391 8.52 9.68 -29.23
N ALA A 392 9.47 9.26 -28.38
CA ALA A 392 9.35 9.44 -26.94
C ALA A 392 9.27 10.93 -26.55
N LEU A 393 10.09 11.79 -27.20
CA LEU A 393 10.09 13.24 -26.95
C LEU A 393 8.86 13.98 -27.48
N VAL A 394 8.16 13.46 -28.48
CA VAL A 394 6.85 14.00 -28.90
C VAL A 394 5.82 13.84 -27.80
N LEU A 395 5.89 12.73 -27.03
CA LEU A 395 4.95 12.42 -25.96
C LEU A 395 5.32 13.10 -24.64
N ASP A 396 6.62 13.30 -24.37
CA ASP A 396 7.14 13.93 -23.14
C ASP A 396 8.38 14.79 -23.50
N PRO A 397 8.16 16.03 -24.01
CA PRO A 397 9.22 16.89 -24.57
C PRO A 397 10.27 17.38 -23.58
N ASP A 398 9.89 17.50 -22.30
CA ASP A 398 10.75 18.04 -21.25
C ASP A 398 11.36 16.95 -20.37
N ASN A 399 11.33 15.70 -20.80
CA ASN A 399 11.96 14.61 -20.08
C ASN A 399 13.48 14.64 -20.21
N GLY A 400 14.16 14.98 -19.14
CA GLY A 400 15.62 15.09 -19.13
C GLY A 400 16.33 13.81 -19.55
N TYR A 401 15.82 12.63 -19.19
CA TYR A 401 16.43 11.35 -19.61
C TYR A 401 16.24 11.08 -21.11
N PHE A 402 15.14 11.53 -21.70
CA PHE A 402 14.93 11.38 -23.14
C PHE A 402 15.82 12.35 -23.93
N LEU A 403 15.98 13.57 -23.41
CA LEU A 403 16.92 14.54 -23.97
C LEU A 403 18.38 14.05 -23.89
N ASP A 404 18.78 13.42 -22.79
CA ASP A 404 20.09 12.76 -22.66
C ASP A 404 20.27 11.67 -23.74
N THR A 405 19.30 10.79 -23.87
CA THR A 405 19.34 9.72 -24.87
C THR A 405 19.43 10.28 -26.29
N LEU A 406 18.66 11.33 -26.62
CA LEU A 406 18.74 11.98 -27.93
C LEU A 406 20.14 12.60 -28.14
N GLY A 407 20.63 13.32 -27.14
CA GLY A 407 21.98 13.87 -27.19
C GLY A 407 23.06 12.79 -27.39
N TRP A 408 22.91 11.65 -26.70
CA TRP A 408 23.83 10.53 -26.84
C TRP A 408 23.74 9.83 -28.21
N VAL A 409 22.54 9.70 -28.78
CA VAL A 409 22.33 9.21 -30.16
C VAL A 409 23.00 10.14 -31.16
N GLU A 410 22.82 11.44 -31.05
CA GLU A 410 23.47 12.43 -31.93
C GLU A 410 25.00 12.42 -31.78
N TYR A 411 25.51 12.25 -30.56
CA TYR A 411 26.95 12.04 -30.32
C TYR A 411 27.47 10.83 -31.08
N LYS A 412 26.76 9.70 -31.05
CA LYS A 412 27.14 8.47 -31.76
C LYS A 412 27.04 8.61 -33.30
N ARG A 413 26.19 9.53 -33.75
CA ARG A 413 26.07 9.91 -35.18
C ARG A 413 27.11 10.94 -35.61
N ASN A 414 28.03 11.35 -34.71
CA ASN A 414 29.02 12.41 -34.88
C ASN A 414 28.43 13.83 -35.05
N ASN A 415 27.16 14.04 -34.69
CA ASN A 415 26.48 15.34 -34.74
C ASN A 415 26.70 16.10 -33.41
N TYR A 416 27.96 16.42 -33.11
CA TYR A 416 28.35 16.91 -31.79
C TYR A 416 27.70 18.21 -31.36
N ASN A 417 27.43 19.14 -32.29
CA ASN A 417 26.72 20.40 -31.96
C ASN A 417 25.26 20.14 -31.53
N SER A 418 24.56 19.26 -32.24
CA SER A 418 23.23 18.81 -31.84
C SER A 418 23.25 18.09 -30.50
N ALA A 419 24.26 17.21 -30.31
CA ALA A 419 24.43 16.47 -29.07
C ALA A 419 24.59 17.41 -27.86
N VAL A 420 25.44 18.41 -27.95
CA VAL A 420 25.64 19.41 -26.87
C VAL A 420 24.35 20.13 -26.57
N TYR A 421 23.61 20.61 -27.58
CA TYR A 421 22.35 21.30 -27.40
C TYR A 421 21.33 20.50 -26.55
N PHE A 422 21.14 19.23 -26.86
CA PHE A 422 20.22 18.38 -26.12
C PHE A 422 20.75 17.99 -24.74
N LEU A 423 22.06 17.77 -24.60
CA LEU A 423 22.66 17.43 -23.30
C LEU A 423 22.71 18.64 -22.35
N GLU A 424 22.94 19.85 -22.83
CA GLU A 424 22.81 21.07 -21.99
C GLU A 424 21.40 21.22 -21.45
N LYS A 425 20.36 21.01 -22.30
CA LYS A 425 18.97 20.95 -21.85
C LYS A 425 18.74 19.87 -20.82
N SER A 426 19.25 18.65 -21.08
CA SER A 426 19.12 17.54 -20.14
C SER A 426 19.78 17.86 -18.79
N VAL A 427 21.00 18.42 -18.77
CA VAL A 427 21.71 18.83 -17.54
C VAL A 427 20.95 19.91 -16.78
N SER A 428 20.25 20.84 -17.48
CA SER A 428 19.43 21.85 -16.83
C SER A 428 18.26 21.24 -16.03
N ILE A 429 17.67 20.16 -16.54
CA ILE A 429 16.58 19.43 -15.89
C ILE A 429 17.11 18.45 -14.83
N LEU A 430 18.24 17.79 -15.12
CA LEU A 430 18.86 16.76 -14.28
C LEU A 430 20.25 17.20 -13.74
N PRO A 431 20.36 18.29 -12.99
CA PRO A 431 21.65 18.91 -12.63
C PRO A 431 22.53 18.06 -11.71
N ARG A 432 22.03 16.93 -11.19
CA ARG A 432 22.74 16.00 -10.31
C ARG A 432 22.92 14.60 -10.92
N SER A 433 22.56 14.41 -12.19
CA SER A 433 22.78 13.12 -12.88
C SER A 433 24.21 13.01 -13.36
N ALA A 434 25.02 12.19 -12.69
CA ALA A 434 26.41 11.97 -13.03
C ALA A 434 26.60 11.48 -14.48
N GLU A 435 25.72 10.59 -14.95
CA GLU A 435 25.74 10.02 -16.31
C GLU A 435 25.52 11.12 -17.35
N VAL A 436 24.46 11.93 -17.21
CA VAL A 436 24.13 13.02 -18.15
C VAL A 436 25.26 14.05 -18.22
N ILE A 437 25.78 14.46 -17.05
CA ILE A 437 26.87 15.43 -16.96
C ILE A 437 28.16 14.87 -17.61
N ASN A 438 28.43 13.58 -17.43
CA ASN A 438 29.57 12.93 -18.08
C ASN A 438 29.41 12.85 -19.60
N HIS A 439 28.18 12.59 -20.12
CA HIS A 439 27.89 12.62 -21.56
C HIS A 439 28.16 14.00 -22.15
N LEU A 440 27.73 15.08 -21.45
CA LEU A 440 27.97 16.45 -21.89
C LEU A 440 29.48 16.75 -21.96
N GLY A 441 30.23 16.32 -20.95
CA GLY A 441 31.71 16.46 -20.95
C GLY A 441 32.35 15.73 -22.15
N ASP A 442 31.88 14.53 -22.47
CA ASP A 442 32.37 13.78 -23.64
C ASP A 442 32.07 14.51 -24.96
N CYS A 443 30.90 15.14 -25.07
CA CYS A 443 30.52 15.93 -26.23
C CYS A 443 31.37 17.20 -26.38
N TYR A 444 31.63 17.93 -25.31
CA TYR A 444 32.52 19.11 -25.34
C TYR A 444 33.92 18.74 -25.80
N LEU A 445 34.44 17.60 -25.36
CA LEU A 445 35.73 17.13 -25.83
C LEU A 445 35.77 16.97 -27.36
N MET A 446 34.73 16.37 -27.96
CA MET A 446 34.67 16.17 -29.42
C MET A 446 34.59 17.49 -30.20
N LEU A 447 34.15 18.55 -29.59
CA LEU A 447 34.13 19.91 -30.14
C LEU A 447 35.42 20.69 -29.79
N ASN A 448 36.45 20.02 -29.26
CA ASN A 448 37.72 20.63 -28.79
C ASN A 448 37.53 21.66 -27.65
N ARG A 449 36.37 21.66 -26.98
CA ARG A 449 36.03 22.49 -25.82
C ARG A 449 36.57 21.83 -24.53
N LYS A 450 37.91 21.72 -24.43
CA LYS A 450 38.54 20.92 -23.38
C LYS A 450 38.31 21.43 -21.97
N LYS A 451 38.25 22.76 -21.80
CA LYS A 451 37.98 23.37 -20.48
C LYS A 451 36.61 22.98 -19.95
N GLU A 452 35.60 23.13 -20.78
CA GLU A 452 34.23 22.76 -20.44
C GLU A 452 34.08 21.24 -20.20
N ALA A 453 34.75 20.42 -21.03
CA ALA A 453 34.79 18.97 -20.81
C ALA A 453 35.31 18.58 -19.42
N VAL A 454 36.44 19.14 -19.03
CA VAL A 454 37.05 18.88 -17.71
C VAL A 454 36.19 19.43 -16.57
N PHE A 455 35.56 20.57 -16.76
CA PHE A 455 34.61 21.14 -15.79
C PHE A 455 33.41 20.19 -15.54
N GLU A 456 32.75 19.72 -16.60
CA GLU A 456 31.60 18.82 -16.46
C GLU A 456 32.00 17.45 -15.88
N TRP A 457 33.16 16.88 -16.26
CA TRP A 457 33.62 15.63 -15.65
C TRP A 457 33.92 15.80 -14.16
N ASN A 458 34.48 16.92 -13.70
CA ASN A 458 34.66 17.19 -12.28
C ASN A 458 33.33 17.35 -11.55
N LYS A 459 32.33 17.95 -12.21
CA LYS A 459 30.96 18.05 -11.69
C LYS A 459 30.30 16.67 -11.60
N ALA A 460 30.47 15.80 -12.61
CA ALA A 460 29.94 14.42 -12.60
C ALA A 460 30.51 13.60 -11.42
N LEU A 461 31.81 13.74 -11.09
CA LEU A 461 32.43 13.05 -9.96
C LEU A 461 31.81 13.37 -8.60
N LYS A 462 31.16 14.52 -8.45
CA LYS A 462 30.49 14.89 -7.18
C LYS A 462 29.24 14.04 -6.90
N TYR A 463 28.66 13.45 -7.94
CA TYR A 463 27.39 12.71 -7.87
C TYR A 463 27.53 11.22 -8.20
N GLU A 464 28.69 10.82 -8.78
CA GLU A 464 28.95 9.42 -9.15
C GLU A 464 29.34 8.57 -7.93
N THR A 465 28.76 7.38 -7.85
CA THR A 465 29.01 6.43 -6.75
C THR A 465 29.66 5.12 -7.21
N ASP A 466 29.56 4.79 -8.50
CA ASP A 466 30.20 3.59 -9.04
C ASP A 466 31.73 3.78 -9.19
N LYS A 467 32.49 2.97 -8.45
CA LYS A 467 33.95 3.05 -8.42
C LYS A 467 34.62 2.87 -9.79
N ASN A 468 34.02 2.07 -10.67
CA ASN A 468 34.57 1.83 -12.01
C ASN A 468 34.33 3.05 -12.92
N ILE A 469 33.12 3.68 -12.80
CA ILE A 469 32.78 4.90 -13.55
C ILE A 469 33.65 6.05 -13.04
N ILE A 470 33.79 6.22 -11.73
CA ILE A 470 34.69 7.20 -11.10
C ILE A 470 36.12 7.05 -11.66
N LYS A 471 36.66 5.82 -11.74
CA LYS A 471 37.99 5.57 -12.29
C LYS A 471 38.11 6.03 -13.76
N LYS A 472 37.10 5.75 -14.57
CA LYS A 472 37.05 6.16 -15.99
C LYS A 472 37.00 7.68 -16.13
N ILE A 473 36.15 8.37 -15.35
CA ILE A 473 36.04 9.84 -15.40
C ILE A 473 37.37 10.49 -14.95
N LYS A 474 37.98 10.00 -13.85
CA LYS A 474 39.30 10.49 -13.39
C LYS A 474 40.37 10.32 -14.45
N ALA A 475 40.39 9.19 -15.15
CA ALA A 475 41.37 8.98 -16.25
C ALA A 475 41.21 9.99 -17.39
N LYS A 476 39.93 10.37 -17.74
CA LYS A 476 39.68 11.44 -18.71
C LYS A 476 40.21 12.79 -18.22
N ILE A 477 39.92 13.14 -16.97
CA ILE A 477 40.41 14.40 -16.36
C ILE A 477 41.91 14.45 -16.33
N THR A 478 42.59 13.38 -15.91
CA THR A 478 44.09 13.33 -15.91
C THR A 478 44.64 13.50 -17.32
N LYS A 479 44.02 12.86 -18.33
CA LYS A 479 44.50 12.92 -19.72
C LYS A 479 44.36 14.30 -20.35
N TYR A 480 43.31 15.06 -20.01
CA TYR A 480 43.01 16.35 -20.67
C TYR A 480 43.17 17.56 -19.75
N GLY A 481 43.21 17.38 -18.41
CA GLY A 481 43.27 18.47 -17.43
C GLY A 481 44.62 19.22 -17.42
N HIS A 482 45.71 18.57 -17.81
CA HIS A 482 47.03 19.21 -17.91
C HIS A 482 47.17 20.13 -19.14
N LEU A 483 46.16 20.13 -20.03
CA LEU A 483 46.13 20.98 -21.21
C LEU A 483 45.37 22.32 -20.95
N LEU A 484 45.02 22.58 -19.69
CA LEU A 484 44.38 23.79 -19.21
C LEU A 484 45.41 24.71 -18.55
#